data_348226a00cc68d21f946d0dd1b2475d1
#
_entry.id   348226a00cc68d21f946d0dd1b2475d1
#
_cell.length_a   1.000
_cell.length_b   1.000
_cell.length_c   1.000
_cell.angle_alpha   90.00
_cell.angle_beta   90.00
_cell.angle_gamma   90.00
#
_symmetry.space_group_name_H-M   'P 1'
#
loop_
_entity.id
_entity.type
_entity.pdbx_description
1 polymer ?
#
loop_
_entity_poly.entity_id
_entity_poly.type
_entity_poly.pdbx_seq_one_letter_code
_entity_poly.pdbx_strand_id
1 'polypeptide(L)'
;VAVGGSVILGPNAVIGKDVVSIGGAVKQAQGSKIHGDVVELNIPGVSAIITFFVEDTPSSWFWTFKITLFLGFLTLAVLMVVVLPKPFNLISTNVQQNLGKIILWGILGLVVLIPLAIFLAISVIGIPLIALEIFLVGIAFLVGYIAIAQLIGDKIAALMQRPGLGVIWLTVMGLLALWLLSWVPFLGSLVKAVVIVLGFGGVLATLFTSRKRVQVDNAL
;
A
#
# COMPACT_ATOMS: atom_id res chain seq x y z
N VAL A 1 28.88 1.09 8.79
CA VAL A 1 27.61 1.79 8.90
C VAL A 1 26.50 0.77 8.73
N ALA A 2 25.56 0.70 9.69
CA ALA A 2 24.34 -0.10 9.59
C ALA A 2 23.12 0.84 9.66
N VAL A 3 22.15 0.61 8.78
CA VAL A 3 20.90 1.38 8.76
C VAL A 3 19.74 0.39 8.89
N GLY A 4 18.92 0.57 9.92
CA GLY A 4 17.76 -0.28 10.20
C GLY A 4 18.08 -1.63 10.84
N GLY A 5 19.30 -1.82 11.40
CA GLY A 5 19.70 -3.07 12.04
C GLY A 5 20.77 -2.87 13.11
N SER A 6 20.92 -3.84 14.01
CA SER A 6 21.95 -3.83 15.06
C SER A 6 23.28 -4.34 14.53
N VAL A 7 24.38 -3.73 14.95
CA VAL A 7 25.73 -4.22 14.69
C VAL A 7 26.14 -5.15 15.81
N ILE A 8 26.38 -6.42 15.49
CA ILE A 8 26.84 -7.42 16.46
C ILE A 8 28.33 -7.72 16.19
N LEU A 9 29.18 -7.37 17.13
CA LEU A 9 30.61 -7.67 17.08
C LEU A 9 30.89 -8.99 17.79
N GLY A 10 31.44 -9.95 17.04
CA GLY A 10 31.87 -11.22 17.60
C GLY A 10 33.04 -11.09 18.57
N PRO A 11 33.36 -12.16 19.35
CA PRO A 11 34.48 -12.16 20.27
C PRO A 11 35.81 -11.97 19.48
N ASN A 12 36.67 -11.09 20.01
CA ASN A 12 37.97 -10.71 19.41
C ASN A 12 37.87 -9.91 18.09
N ALA A 13 36.70 -9.37 17.71
CA ALA A 13 36.61 -8.50 16.56
C ALA A 13 37.36 -7.16 16.84
N VAL A 14 38.17 -6.71 15.88
CA VAL A 14 38.88 -5.42 15.96
C VAL A 14 38.42 -4.54 14.81
N ILE A 15 37.83 -3.41 15.12
CA ILE A 15 37.39 -2.41 14.14
C ILE A 15 38.30 -1.18 14.25
N GLY A 16 39.00 -0.87 13.16
CA GLY A 16 39.96 0.27 13.11
C GLY A 16 39.34 1.62 12.79
N LYS A 17 38.04 1.71 12.54
CA LYS A 17 37.32 2.94 12.19
C LYS A 17 35.99 3.05 12.96
N ASP A 18 35.29 4.18 12.76
CA ASP A 18 34.04 4.48 13.41
C ASP A 18 32.93 3.49 13.06
N VAL A 19 32.06 3.21 14.02
CA VAL A 19 30.88 2.37 13.86
C VAL A 19 29.64 3.24 13.99
N VAL A 20 28.86 3.35 12.93
CA VAL A 20 27.62 4.13 12.92
C VAL A 20 26.43 3.16 12.79
N SER A 21 25.53 3.20 13.76
CA SER A 21 24.27 2.46 13.76
C SER A 21 23.10 3.45 13.80
N ILE A 22 22.23 3.38 12.78
CA ILE A 22 21.04 4.21 12.68
C ILE A 22 19.81 3.32 12.85
N GLY A 23 19.08 3.49 13.94
CA GLY A 23 17.85 2.71 14.22
C GLY A 23 18.09 1.33 14.84
N GLY A 24 19.34 1.03 15.27
CA GLY A 24 19.72 -0.18 16.00
C GLY A 24 20.80 0.07 17.03
N ALA A 25 21.14 -0.94 17.83
CA ALA A 25 22.18 -0.87 18.85
C ALA A 25 23.46 -1.59 18.41
N VAL A 26 24.62 -1.13 18.92
CA VAL A 26 25.91 -1.81 18.74
C VAL A 26 26.13 -2.75 19.92
N LYS A 27 26.02 -4.07 19.68
CA LYS A 27 26.27 -5.11 20.70
C LYS A 27 27.73 -5.60 20.56
N GLN A 28 28.54 -5.41 21.60
CA GLN A 28 29.92 -5.85 21.65
C GLN A 28 30.03 -7.13 22.46
N ALA A 29 30.63 -8.18 21.88
CA ALA A 29 31.03 -9.38 22.64
C ALA A 29 32.32 -9.11 23.45
N GLN A 30 32.51 -9.86 24.53
CA GLN A 30 33.76 -9.79 25.33
C GLN A 30 35.00 -9.98 24.47
N GLY A 31 35.95 -9.05 24.57
CA GLY A 31 37.21 -9.10 23.81
C GLY A 31 37.18 -8.31 22.50
N SER A 32 36.06 -7.78 22.05
CA SER A 32 36.02 -6.90 20.87
C SER A 32 36.60 -5.51 21.18
N LYS A 33 37.32 -4.91 20.22
CA LYS A 33 37.92 -3.59 20.34
C LYS A 33 37.52 -2.71 19.16
N ILE A 34 37.00 -1.53 19.45
CA ILE A 34 36.72 -0.48 18.44
C ILE A 34 37.74 0.64 18.72
N HIS A 35 38.53 1.05 17.72
CA HIS A 35 39.50 2.13 17.82
C HIS A 35 38.93 3.49 17.38
N GLY A 36 37.74 3.50 16.77
CA GLY A 36 37.02 4.70 16.36
C GLY A 36 35.86 5.03 17.28
N ASP A 37 35.09 6.06 16.91
CA ASP A 37 33.88 6.47 17.62
C ASP A 37 32.70 5.56 17.32
N VAL A 38 31.87 5.33 18.35
CA VAL A 38 30.60 4.59 18.21
C VAL A 38 29.47 5.63 18.22
N VAL A 39 28.83 5.81 17.07
CA VAL A 39 27.69 6.69 16.91
C VAL A 39 26.42 5.86 16.82
N GLU A 40 25.63 5.87 17.89
CA GLU A 40 24.29 5.25 17.92
C GLU A 40 23.21 6.34 17.80
N LEU A 41 22.58 6.42 16.64
CA LEU A 41 21.37 7.24 16.45
C LEU A 41 20.15 6.42 16.81
N ASN A 42 19.82 6.36 18.08
CA ASN A 42 18.64 5.71 18.59
C ASN A 42 17.53 6.75 18.80
N ILE A 43 16.62 6.86 17.83
CA ILE A 43 15.43 7.70 17.94
C ILE A 43 14.36 6.88 18.68
N PRO A 44 13.96 7.26 19.92
CA PRO A 44 12.93 6.53 20.65
C PRO A 44 11.64 6.43 19.84
N GLY A 45 11.14 5.21 19.64
CA GLY A 45 9.97 4.92 18.82
C GLY A 45 10.30 4.44 17.39
N VAL A 46 11.30 4.98 16.71
CA VAL A 46 11.72 4.53 15.38
C VAL A 46 12.46 3.19 15.46
N SER A 47 13.32 3.02 16.46
CA SER A 47 13.96 1.73 16.73
C SER A 47 12.93 0.62 17.02
N ALA A 48 11.88 0.91 17.80
CA ALA A 48 10.83 -0.04 18.10
C ALA A 48 10.02 -0.42 16.84
N ILE A 49 9.80 0.51 15.92
CA ILE A 49 9.15 0.24 14.65
C ILE A 49 10.06 -0.58 13.73
N ILE A 50 11.34 -0.24 13.64
CA ILE A 50 12.30 -0.95 12.79
C ILE A 50 12.55 -2.37 13.33
N THR A 51 12.76 -2.55 14.63
CA THR A 51 12.92 -3.88 15.24
C THR A 51 11.66 -4.73 15.08
N PHE A 52 10.48 -4.13 15.15
CA PHE A 52 9.21 -4.81 14.90
C PHE A 52 9.11 -5.39 13.47
N PHE A 53 9.75 -4.74 12.47
CA PHE A 53 9.74 -5.19 11.07
C PHE A 53 10.97 -5.99 10.65
N VAL A 54 12.09 -5.90 11.35
CA VAL A 54 13.41 -6.42 10.90
C VAL A 54 13.97 -7.53 11.80
N GLU A 55 13.69 -7.51 13.11
CA GLU A 55 14.11 -8.62 13.97
C GLU A 55 13.25 -9.86 13.74
N ASP A 56 13.88 -11.04 13.80
CA ASP A 56 13.25 -12.37 13.77
C ASP A 56 12.22 -12.50 14.91
N THR A 57 11.10 -11.83 14.74
CA THR A 57 9.92 -12.07 15.58
C THR A 57 9.52 -13.53 15.39
N PRO A 58 9.16 -14.26 16.46
CA PRO A 58 8.69 -15.63 16.35
C PRO A 58 7.69 -15.72 15.21
N SER A 59 7.84 -16.68 14.32
CA SER A 59 7.03 -16.80 13.09
C SER A 59 5.52 -16.71 13.35
N SER A 60 5.09 -17.11 14.52
CA SER A 60 3.70 -17.01 15.00
C SER A 60 3.20 -15.56 15.15
N TRP A 61 4.02 -14.64 15.70
CA TRP A 61 3.66 -13.22 15.87
C TRP A 61 3.50 -12.50 14.53
N PHE A 62 4.40 -12.77 13.60
CA PHE A 62 4.35 -12.20 12.24
C PHE A 62 3.08 -12.61 11.49
N TRP A 63 2.68 -13.87 11.62
CA TRP A 63 1.45 -14.38 11.04
C TRP A 63 0.20 -13.79 11.70
N THR A 64 0.19 -13.72 13.02
CA THR A 64 -0.91 -13.13 13.79
C THR A 64 -1.12 -11.67 13.40
N PHE A 65 -0.03 -10.89 13.27
CA PHE A 65 -0.09 -9.50 12.86
C PHE A 65 -0.63 -9.33 11.44
N LYS A 66 -0.15 -10.14 10.48
CA LYS A 66 -0.66 -10.12 9.10
C LYS A 66 -2.13 -10.47 9.00
N ILE A 67 -2.57 -11.47 9.75
CA ILE A 67 -3.98 -11.90 9.77
C ILE A 67 -4.84 -10.80 10.40
N THR A 68 -4.40 -10.20 11.49
CA THR A 68 -5.13 -9.11 12.17
C THR A 68 -5.27 -7.89 11.26
N LEU A 69 -4.20 -7.49 10.60
CA LEU A 69 -4.24 -6.39 9.61
C LEU A 69 -5.17 -6.72 8.44
N PHE A 70 -5.12 -7.94 7.93
CA PHE A 70 -6.01 -8.37 6.86
C PHE A 70 -7.48 -8.34 7.30
N LEU A 71 -7.77 -8.81 8.50
CA LEU A 71 -9.14 -8.79 9.06
C LEU A 71 -9.65 -7.34 9.25
N GLY A 72 -8.80 -6.46 9.77
CA GLY A 72 -9.12 -5.03 9.90
C GLY A 72 -9.39 -4.38 8.54
N PHE A 73 -8.54 -4.66 7.55
CA PHE A 73 -8.74 -4.17 6.19
C PHE A 73 -10.00 -4.75 5.53
N LEU A 74 -10.27 -6.04 5.72
CA LEU A 74 -11.48 -6.70 5.22
C LEU A 74 -12.74 -6.06 5.81
N THR A 75 -12.75 -5.81 7.11
CA THR A 75 -13.87 -5.15 7.80
C THR A 75 -14.10 -3.74 7.24
N LEU A 76 -13.01 -2.97 7.08
CA LEU A 76 -13.07 -1.63 6.48
C LEU A 76 -13.61 -1.68 5.05
N ALA A 77 -13.13 -2.62 4.23
CA ALA A 77 -13.56 -2.77 2.85
C ALA A 77 -15.04 -3.13 2.75
N VAL A 78 -15.51 -4.08 3.55
CA VAL A 78 -16.94 -4.46 3.60
C VAL A 78 -17.77 -3.26 4.03
N LEU A 79 -17.36 -2.55 5.07
CA LEU A 79 -18.08 -1.37 5.55
C LEU A 79 -18.16 -0.28 4.46
N MET A 80 -17.06 -0.01 3.76
CA MET A 80 -17.05 0.95 2.65
C MET A 80 -17.98 0.55 1.52
N VAL A 81 -18.01 -0.72 1.14
CA VAL A 81 -18.87 -1.23 0.07
C VAL A 81 -20.34 -1.19 0.45
N VAL A 82 -20.67 -1.43 1.72
CA VAL A 82 -22.05 -1.34 2.23
C VAL A 82 -22.53 0.10 2.29
N VAL A 83 -21.69 1.02 2.75
CA VAL A 83 -22.04 2.45 2.90
C VAL A 83 -22.07 3.17 1.54
N LEU A 84 -21.16 2.82 0.64
CA LEU A 84 -20.95 3.52 -0.65
C LEU A 84 -20.92 2.54 -1.83
N PRO A 85 -22.01 1.79 -2.12
CA PRO A 85 -21.99 0.77 -3.18
C PRO A 85 -21.81 1.35 -4.59
N LYS A 86 -22.33 2.57 -4.84
CA LYS A 86 -22.34 3.19 -6.18
C LYS A 86 -20.94 3.39 -6.79
N PRO A 87 -19.95 4.00 -6.10
CA PRO A 87 -18.64 4.23 -6.69
C PRO A 87 -17.91 2.92 -7.05
N PHE A 88 -18.03 1.87 -6.22
CA PHE A 88 -17.38 0.59 -6.49
C PHE A 88 -17.91 -0.09 -7.76
N ASN A 89 -19.23 -0.11 -7.95
CA ASN A 89 -19.86 -0.67 -9.14
C ASN A 89 -19.47 0.12 -10.40
N LEU A 90 -19.42 1.45 -10.32
CA LEU A 90 -19.02 2.31 -11.45
C LEU A 90 -17.55 2.06 -11.85
N ILE A 91 -16.66 1.95 -10.88
CA ILE A 91 -15.24 1.72 -11.13
C ILE A 91 -15.05 0.32 -11.73
N SER A 92 -15.66 -0.72 -11.16
CA SER A 92 -15.51 -2.07 -11.64
C SER A 92 -16.04 -2.24 -13.07
N THR A 93 -17.17 -1.62 -13.40
CA THR A 93 -17.75 -1.63 -14.75
C THR A 93 -16.86 -0.87 -15.75
N ASN A 94 -16.36 0.31 -15.38
CA ASN A 94 -15.44 1.08 -16.22
C ASN A 94 -14.14 0.30 -16.50
N VAL A 95 -13.60 -0.38 -15.49
CA VAL A 95 -12.39 -1.21 -15.65
C VAL A 95 -12.65 -2.35 -16.64
N GLN A 96 -13.81 -2.98 -16.61
CA GLN A 96 -14.14 -4.05 -17.55
C GLN A 96 -14.29 -3.56 -19.00
N GLN A 97 -14.83 -2.36 -19.19
CA GLN A 97 -15.15 -1.86 -20.52
C GLN A 97 -13.97 -1.14 -21.21
N ASN A 98 -13.07 -0.53 -20.45
CA ASN A 98 -12.05 0.38 -21.00
C ASN A 98 -10.66 0.18 -20.37
N LEU A 99 -10.17 -1.07 -20.29
CA LEU A 99 -8.89 -1.42 -19.64
C LEU A 99 -7.72 -0.55 -20.10
N GLY A 100 -7.54 -0.39 -21.43
CA GLY A 100 -6.41 0.38 -21.95
C GLY A 100 -6.43 1.85 -21.53
N LYS A 101 -7.61 2.47 -21.52
CA LYS A 101 -7.77 3.86 -21.10
C LYS A 101 -7.51 4.02 -19.60
N ILE A 102 -7.91 3.03 -18.80
CA ILE A 102 -7.71 3.05 -17.34
C ILE A 102 -6.25 2.86 -16.97
N ILE A 103 -5.53 1.97 -17.67
CA ILE A 103 -4.09 1.82 -17.49
C ILE A 103 -3.38 3.14 -17.79
N LEU A 104 -3.74 3.79 -18.92
CA LEU A 104 -3.18 5.07 -19.28
C LEU A 104 -3.42 6.14 -18.21
N TRP A 105 -4.66 6.28 -17.72
CA TRP A 105 -5.00 7.21 -16.64
C TRP A 105 -4.31 6.85 -15.32
N GLY A 106 -4.14 5.57 -15.01
CA GLY A 106 -3.44 5.12 -13.82
C GLY A 106 -1.97 5.47 -13.85
N ILE A 107 -1.27 5.17 -14.95
CA ILE A 107 0.15 5.50 -15.11
C ILE A 107 0.34 7.03 -15.13
N LEU A 108 -0.46 7.74 -15.92
CA LEU A 108 -0.37 9.20 -16.02
C LEU A 108 -0.64 9.87 -14.67
N GLY A 109 -1.64 9.39 -13.95
CA GLY A 109 -1.96 9.89 -12.61
C GLY A 109 -0.80 9.68 -11.63
N LEU A 110 -0.20 8.48 -11.60
CA LEU A 110 0.97 8.20 -10.76
C LEU A 110 2.18 9.06 -11.11
N VAL A 111 2.43 9.27 -12.40
CA VAL A 111 3.54 10.13 -12.87
C VAL A 111 3.30 11.59 -12.49
N VAL A 112 2.07 12.09 -12.54
CA VAL A 112 1.72 13.47 -12.19
C VAL A 112 1.79 13.73 -10.69
N LEU A 113 1.56 12.73 -9.83
CA LEU A 113 1.64 12.89 -8.37
C LEU A 113 3.02 13.36 -7.92
N ILE A 114 4.10 12.83 -8.51
CA ILE A 114 5.47 13.18 -8.11
C ILE A 114 5.77 14.67 -8.34
N PRO A 115 5.62 15.24 -9.55
CA PRO A 115 5.86 16.66 -9.76
C PRO A 115 4.86 17.56 -9.01
N LEU A 116 3.63 17.09 -8.79
CA LEU A 116 2.65 17.82 -7.99
C LEU A 116 3.11 17.95 -6.52
N ALA A 117 3.55 16.85 -5.92
CA ALA A 117 4.10 16.86 -4.56
C ALA A 117 5.33 17.76 -4.44
N ILE A 118 6.24 17.74 -5.43
CA ILE A 118 7.41 18.61 -5.47
C ILE A 118 6.99 20.08 -5.57
N PHE A 119 6.04 20.39 -6.44
CA PHE A 119 5.53 21.77 -6.61
C PHE A 119 4.88 22.29 -5.32
N LEU A 120 4.10 21.44 -4.64
CA LEU A 120 3.51 21.78 -3.35
C LEU A 120 4.58 21.97 -2.25
N ALA A 121 5.64 21.14 -2.25
CA ALA A 121 6.71 21.22 -1.26
C ALA A 121 7.53 22.52 -1.36
N ILE A 122 7.69 23.07 -2.57
CA ILE A 122 8.39 24.33 -2.77
C ILE A 122 7.58 25.52 -2.25
N SER A 123 6.25 25.40 -2.22
CA SER A 123 5.35 26.45 -1.71
C SER A 123 5.13 26.30 -0.21
N VAL A 124 5.37 27.36 0.56
CA VAL A 124 5.08 27.38 2.02
C VAL A 124 3.62 27.04 2.31
N ILE A 125 2.70 27.51 1.45
CA ILE A 125 1.26 27.20 1.53
C ILE A 125 1.01 25.75 1.12
N GLY A 126 1.86 25.14 0.33
CA GLY A 126 1.76 23.76 -0.14
C GLY A 126 1.98 22.71 0.94
N ILE A 127 2.67 23.01 2.04
CA ILE A 127 2.95 22.03 3.11
C ILE A 127 1.66 21.42 3.68
N PRO A 128 0.64 22.16 4.11
CA PRO A 128 -0.63 21.57 4.53
C PRO A 128 -1.39 20.89 3.39
N LEU A 129 -1.23 21.35 2.14
CA LEU A 129 -1.85 20.71 0.98
C LEU A 129 -1.22 19.35 0.64
N ILE A 130 0.06 19.12 0.94
CA ILE A 130 0.70 17.80 0.80
C ILE A 130 -0.01 16.77 1.69
N ALA A 131 -0.32 17.13 2.94
CA ALA A 131 -1.06 16.24 3.83
C ALA A 131 -2.44 15.88 3.27
N LEU A 132 -3.14 16.87 2.68
CA LEU A 132 -4.41 16.65 1.99
C LEU A 132 -4.24 15.78 0.74
N GLU A 133 -3.20 16.02 -0.06
CA GLU A 133 -2.87 15.20 -1.24
C GLU A 133 -2.67 13.74 -0.85
N ILE A 134 -1.80 13.46 0.14
CA ILE A 134 -1.55 12.10 0.64
C ILE A 134 -2.85 11.44 1.11
N PHE A 135 -3.70 12.17 1.83
CA PHE A 135 -4.98 11.67 2.31
C PHE A 135 -5.93 11.31 1.16
N LEU A 136 -6.09 12.20 0.18
CA LEU A 136 -6.94 11.96 -0.99
C LEU A 136 -6.43 10.81 -1.86
N VAL A 137 -5.13 10.75 -2.09
CA VAL A 137 -4.48 9.66 -2.83
C VAL A 137 -4.64 8.34 -2.08
N GLY A 138 -4.48 8.35 -0.75
CA GLY A 138 -4.72 7.18 0.09
C GLY A 138 -6.16 6.65 -0.03
N ILE A 139 -7.15 7.53 0.01
CA ILE A 139 -8.56 7.16 -0.21
C ILE A 139 -8.75 6.60 -1.63
N ALA A 140 -8.17 7.24 -2.65
CA ALA A 140 -8.29 6.78 -4.03
C ALA A 140 -7.67 5.38 -4.21
N PHE A 141 -6.54 5.10 -3.58
CA PHE A 141 -5.94 3.75 -3.57
C PHE A 141 -6.82 2.73 -2.85
N LEU A 142 -7.37 3.06 -1.69
CA LEU A 142 -8.28 2.18 -0.95
C LEU A 142 -9.52 1.83 -1.78
N VAL A 143 -10.20 2.84 -2.31
CA VAL A 143 -11.40 2.66 -3.13
C VAL A 143 -11.08 1.87 -4.39
N GLY A 144 -9.98 2.21 -5.07
CA GLY A 144 -9.52 1.50 -6.26
C GLY A 144 -9.18 0.04 -5.99
N TYR A 145 -8.46 -0.23 -4.90
CA TYR A 145 -8.10 -1.60 -4.52
C TYR A 145 -9.33 -2.46 -4.23
N ILE A 146 -10.30 -1.92 -3.48
CA ILE A 146 -11.56 -2.62 -3.16
C ILE A 146 -12.39 -2.86 -4.43
N ALA A 147 -12.45 -1.89 -5.35
CA ALA A 147 -13.17 -2.04 -6.61
C ALA A 147 -12.58 -3.14 -7.50
N ILE A 148 -11.24 -3.24 -7.57
CA ILE A 148 -10.57 -4.33 -8.30
C ILE A 148 -10.77 -5.67 -7.59
N ALA A 149 -10.73 -5.71 -6.25
CA ALA A 149 -11.05 -6.91 -5.50
C ALA A 149 -12.47 -7.40 -5.81
N GLN A 150 -13.46 -6.50 -5.82
CA GLN A 150 -14.83 -6.83 -6.19
C GLN A 150 -14.93 -7.40 -7.64
N LEU A 151 -14.21 -6.80 -8.59
CA LEU A 151 -14.14 -7.29 -9.97
C LEU A 151 -13.54 -8.69 -10.05
N ILE A 152 -12.48 -8.97 -9.30
CA ILE A 152 -11.87 -10.30 -9.23
C ILE A 152 -12.86 -11.30 -8.60
N GLY A 153 -13.54 -10.92 -7.53
CA GLY A 153 -14.56 -11.73 -6.89
C GLY A 153 -15.71 -12.07 -7.82
N ASP A 154 -16.17 -11.12 -8.64
CA ASP A 154 -17.19 -11.33 -9.66
C ASP A 154 -16.74 -12.35 -10.73
N LYS A 155 -15.48 -12.23 -11.20
CA LYS A 155 -14.90 -13.22 -12.13
C LYS A 155 -14.80 -14.61 -11.50
N ILE A 156 -14.41 -14.72 -10.24
CA ILE A 156 -14.36 -16.01 -9.52
C ILE A 156 -15.75 -16.60 -9.36
N ALA A 157 -16.75 -15.79 -8.97
CA ALA A 157 -18.12 -16.23 -8.82
C ALA A 157 -18.70 -16.74 -10.15
N ALA A 158 -18.40 -16.07 -11.27
CA ALA A 158 -18.78 -16.49 -12.60
C ALA A 158 -18.14 -17.84 -12.97
N LEU A 159 -16.85 -18.05 -12.66
CA LEU A 159 -16.17 -19.34 -12.87
C LEU A 159 -16.77 -20.47 -12.02
N MET A 160 -17.24 -20.16 -10.81
CA MET A 160 -17.92 -21.13 -9.92
C MET A 160 -19.39 -21.37 -10.31
N GLN A 161 -19.86 -20.81 -11.42
CA GLN A 161 -21.25 -20.91 -11.90
C GLN A 161 -22.29 -20.46 -10.85
N ARG A 162 -21.93 -19.50 -10.00
CA ARG A 162 -22.81 -18.87 -9.00
C ARG A 162 -22.96 -17.37 -9.26
N PRO A 163 -23.58 -16.97 -10.40
CA PRO A 163 -23.89 -15.56 -10.65
C PRO A 163 -24.95 -15.08 -9.65
N GLY A 164 -24.85 -13.81 -9.26
CA GLY A 164 -25.84 -13.18 -8.35
C GLY A 164 -25.50 -13.23 -6.87
N LEU A 165 -24.24 -13.54 -6.51
CA LEU A 165 -23.78 -13.37 -5.13
C LEU A 165 -23.82 -11.88 -4.74
N GLY A 166 -24.22 -11.60 -3.49
CA GLY A 166 -24.24 -10.24 -2.97
C GLY A 166 -22.88 -9.58 -3.03
N VAL A 167 -22.86 -8.25 -3.20
CA VAL A 167 -21.65 -7.44 -3.37
C VAL A 167 -20.63 -7.68 -2.25
N ILE A 168 -21.09 -7.93 -1.03
CA ILE A 168 -20.23 -8.26 0.13
C ILE A 168 -19.44 -9.55 -0.14
N TRP A 169 -20.09 -10.61 -0.58
CA TRP A 169 -19.44 -11.89 -0.87
C TRP A 169 -18.42 -11.77 -2.00
N LEU A 170 -18.73 -11.02 -3.05
CA LEU A 170 -17.82 -10.74 -4.16
C LEU A 170 -16.56 -10.01 -3.65
N THR A 171 -16.75 -9.00 -2.80
CA THR A 171 -15.63 -8.25 -2.22
C THR A 171 -14.75 -9.14 -1.34
N VAL A 172 -15.36 -9.95 -0.46
CA VAL A 172 -14.62 -10.87 0.41
C VAL A 172 -13.84 -11.90 -0.39
N MET A 173 -14.45 -12.53 -1.38
CA MET A 173 -13.79 -13.52 -2.26
C MET A 173 -12.63 -12.88 -3.02
N GLY A 174 -12.80 -11.68 -3.56
CA GLY A 174 -11.77 -10.97 -4.29
C GLY A 174 -10.60 -10.55 -3.39
N LEU A 175 -10.86 -10.05 -2.19
CA LEU A 175 -9.83 -9.71 -1.21
C LEU A 175 -9.04 -10.93 -0.74
N LEU A 176 -9.74 -12.04 -0.47
CA LEU A 176 -9.09 -13.31 -0.12
C LEU A 176 -8.19 -13.81 -1.26
N ALA A 177 -8.67 -13.75 -2.51
CA ALA A 177 -7.88 -14.14 -3.67
C ALA A 177 -6.62 -13.28 -3.83
N LEU A 178 -6.74 -11.95 -3.71
CA LEU A 178 -5.61 -11.04 -3.75
C LEU A 178 -4.64 -11.27 -2.60
N TRP A 179 -5.14 -11.55 -1.40
CA TRP A 179 -4.32 -11.84 -0.24
C TRP A 179 -3.54 -13.14 -0.42
N LEU A 180 -4.18 -14.22 -0.87
CA LEU A 180 -3.52 -15.49 -1.17
C LEU A 180 -2.47 -15.33 -2.29
N LEU A 181 -2.82 -14.59 -3.35
CA LEU A 181 -1.92 -14.37 -4.47
C LEU A 181 -0.71 -13.50 -4.07
N SER A 182 -0.84 -12.65 -3.07
CA SER A 182 0.25 -11.84 -2.56
C SER A 182 1.35 -12.65 -1.86
N TRP A 183 1.11 -13.92 -1.55
CA TRP A 183 2.08 -14.82 -0.93
C TRP A 183 3.06 -15.43 -1.94
N VAL A 184 2.69 -15.43 -3.21
CA VAL A 184 3.57 -15.96 -4.25
C VAL A 184 4.66 -14.91 -4.55
N PRO A 185 5.94 -15.20 -4.33
CA PRO A 185 7.02 -14.27 -4.67
C PRO A 185 6.98 -13.97 -6.18
N PHE A 186 7.35 -12.77 -6.59
CA PHE A 186 7.26 -12.22 -7.94
C PHE A 186 5.82 -11.99 -8.45
N LEU A 187 4.93 -13.00 -8.45
CA LEU A 187 3.54 -12.82 -8.86
C LEU A 187 2.81 -11.83 -7.94
N GLY A 188 3.02 -11.95 -6.62
CA GLY A 188 2.37 -11.05 -5.66
C GLY A 188 2.75 -9.58 -5.87
N SER A 189 4.01 -9.28 -6.19
CA SER A 189 4.45 -7.91 -6.49
C SER A 189 3.88 -7.39 -7.81
N LEU A 190 3.88 -8.23 -8.85
CA LEU A 190 3.32 -7.88 -10.15
C LEU A 190 1.81 -7.59 -10.04
N VAL A 191 1.07 -8.48 -9.37
CA VAL A 191 -0.37 -8.30 -9.15
C VAL A 191 -0.66 -7.05 -8.35
N LYS A 192 0.09 -6.77 -7.29
CA LYS A 192 -0.04 -5.53 -6.52
C LYS A 192 0.16 -4.30 -7.40
N ALA A 193 1.20 -4.27 -8.23
CA ALA A 193 1.45 -3.17 -9.16
C ALA A 193 0.29 -2.97 -10.14
N VAL A 194 -0.21 -4.06 -10.74
CA VAL A 194 -1.35 -4.01 -11.67
C VAL A 194 -2.61 -3.51 -10.96
N VAL A 195 -2.91 -4.02 -9.76
CA VAL A 195 -4.09 -3.63 -8.98
C VAL A 195 -4.02 -2.16 -8.58
N ILE A 196 -2.83 -1.65 -8.21
CA ILE A 196 -2.61 -0.25 -7.89
C ILE A 196 -2.88 0.63 -9.13
N VAL A 197 -2.30 0.29 -10.27
CA VAL A 197 -2.47 1.06 -11.52
C VAL A 197 -3.92 1.05 -11.98
N LEU A 198 -4.56 -0.12 -12.01
CA LEU A 198 -5.95 -0.27 -12.43
C LEU A 198 -6.93 0.38 -11.44
N GLY A 199 -6.69 0.21 -10.14
CA GLY A 199 -7.53 0.78 -9.09
C GLY A 199 -7.49 2.30 -9.12
N PHE A 200 -6.29 2.88 -9.10
CA PHE A 200 -6.10 4.32 -9.15
C PHE A 200 -6.60 4.93 -10.47
N GLY A 201 -6.25 4.29 -11.60
CA GLY A 201 -6.73 4.70 -12.91
C GLY A 201 -8.26 4.60 -13.05
N GLY A 202 -8.87 3.56 -12.46
CA GLY A 202 -10.32 3.39 -12.41
C GLY A 202 -11.02 4.52 -11.64
N VAL A 203 -10.47 4.93 -10.50
CA VAL A 203 -10.98 6.07 -9.73
C VAL A 203 -10.86 7.35 -10.54
N LEU A 204 -9.69 7.66 -11.10
CA LEU A 204 -9.47 8.86 -11.92
C LEU A 204 -10.40 8.87 -13.14
N ALA A 205 -10.46 7.79 -13.91
CA ALA A 205 -11.32 7.70 -15.08
C ALA A 205 -12.80 7.91 -14.73
N THR A 206 -13.26 7.39 -13.60
CA THR A 206 -14.64 7.56 -13.15
C THR A 206 -14.94 9.00 -12.76
N LEU A 207 -14.03 9.67 -12.06
CA LEU A 207 -14.17 11.08 -11.69
C LEU A 207 -14.26 11.99 -12.94
N PHE A 208 -13.43 11.74 -13.95
CA PHE A 208 -13.45 12.54 -15.18
C PHE A 208 -14.67 12.23 -16.08
N THR A 209 -15.13 10.99 -16.10
CA THR A 209 -16.31 10.61 -16.91
C THR A 209 -17.63 11.11 -16.29
N SER A 210 -17.72 11.11 -14.96
CA SER A 210 -18.92 11.64 -14.27
C SER A 210 -19.13 13.12 -14.52
N ARG A 211 -18.05 13.91 -14.61
CA ARG A 211 -18.15 15.35 -14.92
C ARG A 211 -18.73 15.63 -16.31
N LYS A 212 -18.44 14.79 -17.31
CA LYS A 212 -18.99 14.97 -18.66
C LYS A 212 -20.50 14.73 -18.74
N ARG A 213 -21.03 13.78 -17.97
CA ARG A 213 -22.49 13.52 -17.96
C ARG A 213 -23.28 14.66 -17.34
N VAL A 214 -22.79 15.25 -16.25
CA VAL A 214 -23.46 16.39 -15.59
C VAL A 214 -23.48 17.63 -16.49
N GLN A 215 -22.45 17.85 -17.32
CA GLN A 215 -22.43 18.97 -18.26
C GLN A 215 -23.41 18.82 -19.43
N VAL A 216 -23.67 17.59 -19.88
CA VAL A 216 -24.63 17.33 -20.96
C VAL A 216 -26.09 17.47 -20.46
N ASP A 217 -26.36 16.99 -19.23
CA ASP A 217 -27.70 17.14 -18.61
C ASP A 217 -28.09 18.59 -18.29
N ASN A 218 -27.09 19.45 -18.06
CA ASN A 218 -27.36 20.90 -17.81
C ASN A 218 -27.40 21.73 -19.10
N ALA A 219 -27.14 21.12 -20.26
CA ALA A 219 -27.14 21.81 -21.57
C ALA A 219 -28.37 21.46 -22.43
N LEU A 220 -29.26 20.63 -21.95
CA LEU A 220 -30.56 20.26 -22.51
C LEU A 220 -31.70 20.86 -21.68
#